data_ca314fb431a2aaa925e43d884510e1ae
#
_entry.id   ca314fb431a2aaa925e43d884510e1ae
#
_cell.length_a   1.000
_cell.length_b   1.000
_cell.length_c   1.000
_cell.angle_alpha   90.00
_cell.angle_beta   90.00
_cell.angle_gamma   90.00
#
_symmetry.space_group_name_H-M   'P 1'
#
loop_
_entity.id
_entity.type
_entity.pdbx_description
1 polymer ?
#
loop_
_entity_poly.entity_id
_entity_poly.type
_entity_poly.pdbx_seq_one_letter_code
_entity_poly.pdbx_strand_id
1 'polypeptide(L)'
;EPYRRQRQMCIRDRGVIAAQSIGEPGTQLTLRTFHAGGTAANIAANASIVAKNPSRLEFEELRTVDIIDEAGEPAKVVVGRLAEVRFVDVNTGIILSTHNVPYGSTLYAADGEVVEKGKLIARWDPFNAVIITEATGKIEFEGVIENVTYKVESDESTGLREIIIIESKDKTKVPTAHIMTEDGELIRTYNLPVGGHVVVEDGQKVKAGEVIVKIPRAVGKAGDITGGLPRVTELFEARNPSNPAVVSEIDGEVTMGLSLIHISEPT
;
A
#
# COMPACT_ATOMS: atom_id res chain seq x y z
N GLU A 1 7.70 -5.05 46.51
CA GLU A 1 7.37 -5.45 45.14
C GLU A 1 7.46 -6.97 44.86
N PRO A 2 7.03 -7.86 45.75
CA PRO A 2 7.07 -9.30 45.50
C PRO A 2 6.14 -9.71 44.36
N TYR A 3 5.03 -9.00 44.14
CA TYR A 3 4.02 -9.31 43.14
C TYR A 3 4.53 -9.13 41.70
N ARG A 4 5.37 -8.14 41.45
CA ARG A 4 5.96 -7.88 40.14
C ARG A 4 7.00 -8.95 39.74
N ARG A 5 7.80 -9.40 40.71
CA ARG A 5 8.77 -10.49 40.50
C ARG A 5 8.09 -11.82 40.20
N GLN A 6 6.99 -12.10 40.88
CA GLN A 6 6.23 -13.33 40.68
C GLN A 6 5.53 -13.36 39.31
N ARG A 7 4.98 -12.24 38.85
CA ARG A 7 4.46 -12.12 37.50
C ARG A 7 5.54 -12.32 36.41
N GLN A 8 6.71 -11.74 36.58
CA GLN A 8 7.84 -11.92 35.68
C GLN A 8 8.33 -13.37 35.63
N MET A 9 8.37 -14.08 36.72
CA MET A 9 8.68 -15.51 36.75
C MET A 9 7.64 -16.31 35.97
N CYS A 10 6.36 -16.12 36.21
CA CYS A 10 5.31 -16.83 35.47
C CYS A 10 5.32 -16.57 33.95
N ILE A 11 5.62 -15.34 33.51
CA ILE A 11 5.76 -15.00 32.11
C ILE A 11 6.96 -15.70 31.48
N ARG A 12 8.09 -15.72 32.20
CA ARG A 12 9.30 -16.41 31.74
C ARG A 12 9.08 -17.91 31.62
N ASP A 13 8.47 -18.52 32.63
CA ASP A 13 8.20 -19.97 32.67
C ASP A 13 7.26 -20.36 31.51
N ARG A 14 6.23 -19.59 31.26
CA ARG A 14 5.35 -19.78 30.10
C ARG A 14 6.08 -19.62 28.79
N GLY A 15 6.97 -18.64 28.66
CA GLY A 15 7.81 -18.45 27.50
C GLY A 15 8.74 -19.65 27.25
N VAL A 16 9.35 -20.21 28.31
CA VAL A 16 10.21 -21.39 28.19
C VAL A 16 9.40 -22.64 27.80
N ILE A 17 8.22 -22.86 28.39
CA ILE A 17 7.33 -23.98 28.03
C ILE A 17 6.90 -23.85 26.52
N ALA A 18 6.55 -22.66 26.10
CA ALA A 18 6.21 -22.40 24.71
C ALA A 18 7.40 -22.67 23.77
N ALA A 19 8.59 -22.21 24.14
CA ALA A 19 9.81 -22.43 23.38
C ALA A 19 10.18 -23.93 23.30
N GLN A 20 9.99 -24.67 24.36
CA GLN A 20 10.21 -26.13 24.38
C GLN A 20 9.24 -26.86 23.45
N SER A 21 7.95 -26.52 23.49
CA SER A 21 6.95 -27.16 22.62
C SER A 21 7.10 -26.81 21.15
N ILE A 22 7.51 -25.59 20.83
CA ILE A 22 7.82 -25.16 19.47
C ILE A 22 9.13 -25.79 18.99
N GLY A 23 10.12 -25.94 19.87
CA GLY A 23 11.46 -26.44 19.54
C GLY A 23 11.60 -27.97 19.58
N GLU A 24 10.60 -28.70 20.11
CA GLU A 24 10.65 -30.17 20.15
C GLU A 24 10.92 -30.80 18.76
N PRO A 25 10.21 -30.41 17.69
CA PRO A 25 10.53 -30.90 16.34
C PRO A 25 11.70 -30.13 15.68
N GLY A 26 12.77 -29.88 16.40
CA GLY A 26 13.87 -29.02 15.94
C GLY A 26 14.53 -29.41 14.62
N THR A 27 14.49 -30.72 14.26
CA THR A 27 14.98 -31.19 12.96
C THR A 27 14.07 -30.85 11.78
N GLN A 28 12.81 -30.52 12.06
CA GLN A 28 11.81 -30.14 11.05
C GLN A 28 11.65 -28.62 10.94
N LEU A 29 12.27 -27.85 11.86
CA LEU A 29 12.25 -26.40 11.82
C LEU A 29 13.26 -25.87 10.85
N THR A 30 12.83 -24.89 10.05
CA THR A 30 13.70 -24.21 9.11
C THR A 30 14.57 -23.17 9.80
N LEU A 31 15.84 -23.07 9.36
CA LEU A 31 16.80 -22.07 9.84
C LEU A 31 16.45 -20.63 9.42
N ARG A 32 15.62 -20.49 8.38
CA ARG A 32 15.18 -19.20 7.84
C ARG A 32 13.68 -19.05 8.01
N THR A 33 13.24 -17.85 8.35
CA THR A 33 11.86 -17.45 8.13
C THR A 33 11.55 -17.58 6.65
N PHE A 34 10.62 -18.44 6.29
CA PHE A 34 10.09 -18.44 4.94
C PHE A 34 9.26 -17.16 4.80
N HIS A 35 9.75 -16.25 3.98
CA HIS A 35 8.89 -15.24 3.37
C HIS A 35 7.92 -16.03 2.48
N ALA A 36 6.75 -16.32 3.01
CA ALA A 36 5.81 -17.15 2.32
C ALA A 36 5.41 -16.45 1.00
N GLY A 37 5.78 -17.03 -0.13
CA GLY A 37 5.25 -16.63 -1.43
C GLY A 37 3.71 -16.58 -1.46
N GLY A 38 3.05 -17.23 -0.49
CA GLY A 38 1.63 -17.09 -0.21
C GLY A 38 1.20 -15.67 0.21
N THR A 39 2.05 -14.90 0.88
CA THR A 39 1.70 -13.52 1.26
C THR A 39 1.68 -12.61 0.03
N ALA A 40 2.66 -12.72 -0.85
CA ALA A 40 2.69 -11.98 -2.11
C ALA A 40 1.54 -12.36 -3.03
N ALA A 41 1.22 -13.67 -3.14
CA ALA A 41 0.09 -14.14 -3.92
C ALA A 41 -1.26 -13.66 -3.37
N ASN A 42 -1.44 -13.62 -2.04
CA ASN A 42 -2.65 -13.10 -1.40
C ASN A 42 -2.77 -11.58 -1.58
N ILE A 43 -1.67 -10.84 -1.51
CA ILE A 43 -1.66 -9.39 -1.77
C ILE A 43 -2.03 -9.13 -3.23
N ALA A 44 -1.45 -9.86 -4.18
CA ALA A 44 -1.78 -9.74 -5.60
C ALA A 44 -3.24 -10.14 -5.89
N ALA A 45 -3.77 -11.17 -5.24
CA ALA A 45 -5.18 -11.57 -5.36
C ALA A 45 -6.14 -10.49 -4.85
N ASN A 46 -5.76 -9.75 -3.81
CA ASN A 46 -6.55 -8.65 -3.26
C ASN A 46 -6.39 -7.32 -4.03
N ALA A 47 -5.53 -7.28 -5.06
CA ALA A 47 -5.30 -6.10 -5.88
C ALA A 47 -6.22 -6.01 -7.11
N SER A 48 -7.33 -6.71 -7.09
CA SER A 48 -8.33 -6.72 -8.16
C SER A 48 -9.74 -6.83 -7.61
N ILE A 49 -10.69 -6.23 -8.32
CA ILE A 49 -12.12 -6.40 -8.09
C ILE A 49 -12.67 -7.28 -9.20
N VAL A 50 -13.24 -8.42 -8.80
CA VAL A 50 -13.84 -9.41 -9.69
C VAL A 50 -15.30 -9.61 -9.33
N ALA A 51 -16.17 -9.68 -10.33
CA ALA A 51 -17.59 -9.95 -10.13
C ALA A 51 -17.80 -11.35 -9.55
N LYS A 52 -18.40 -11.42 -8.35
CA LYS A 52 -18.71 -12.72 -7.69
C LYS A 52 -20.01 -13.32 -8.20
N ASN A 53 -20.94 -12.48 -8.62
CA ASN A 53 -22.25 -12.85 -9.15
C ASN A 53 -22.54 -12.07 -10.43
N PRO A 54 -23.42 -12.56 -11.31
CA PRO A 54 -23.92 -11.75 -12.42
C PRO A 54 -24.62 -10.50 -11.86
N SER A 55 -24.22 -9.32 -12.30
CA SER A 55 -24.69 -8.05 -11.73
C SER A 55 -24.51 -6.91 -12.71
N ARG A 56 -25.27 -5.84 -12.52
CA ARG A 56 -25.07 -4.57 -13.17
C ARG A 56 -24.17 -3.72 -12.30
N LEU A 57 -23.19 -3.08 -12.94
CA LEU A 57 -22.26 -2.17 -12.27
C LEU A 57 -22.85 -0.77 -12.21
N GLU A 58 -22.74 -0.13 -11.06
CA GLU A 58 -23.02 1.29 -10.87
C GLU A 58 -21.83 1.92 -10.17
N PHE A 59 -21.25 2.94 -10.79
CA PHE A 59 -20.11 3.66 -10.22
C PHE A 59 -20.58 4.99 -9.62
N GLU A 60 -20.07 5.30 -8.43
CA GLU A 60 -20.24 6.59 -7.78
C GLU A 60 -18.92 7.36 -7.73
N GLU A 61 -19.01 8.68 -7.89
CA GLU A 61 -17.87 9.62 -7.86
C GLU A 61 -16.69 9.21 -8.75
N LEU A 62 -16.96 8.49 -9.83
CA LEU A 62 -15.96 8.01 -10.76
C LEU A 62 -15.42 9.15 -11.61
N ARG A 63 -14.11 9.41 -11.50
CA ARG A 63 -13.35 10.24 -12.45
C ARG A 63 -12.26 9.40 -13.05
N THR A 64 -12.24 9.34 -14.37
CA THR A 64 -11.30 8.51 -15.15
C THR A 64 -10.62 9.31 -16.23
N VAL A 65 -9.46 8.82 -16.63
CA VAL A 65 -8.72 9.25 -17.83
C VAL A 65 -8.58 8.04 -18.74
N ASP A 66 -8.83 8.25 -20.03
CA ASP A 66 -8.67 7.19 -21.02
C ASP A 66 -7.18 6.95 -21.29
N ILE A 67 -6.78 5.70 -21.25
CA ILE A 67 -5.42 5.25 -21.52
C ILE A 67 -5.44 4.09 -22.52
N ILE A 68 -4.26 3.76 -23.01
CA ILE A 68 -4.01 2.50 -23.73
C ILE A 68 -3.19 1.62 -22.77
N ASP A 69 -3.73 0.46 -22.43
CA ASP A 69 -3.06 -0.50 -21.53
C ASP A 69 -1.80 -1.09 -22.19
N GLU A 70 -0.96 -1.77 -21.42
CA GLU A 70 0.24 -2.46 -21.90
C GLU A 70 -0.06 -3.50 -23.00
N ALA A 71 -1.29 -4.04 -22.99
CA ALA A 71 -1.79 -4.92 -24.04
C ALA A 71 -2.22 -4.21 -25.33
N GLY A 72 -2.21 -2.86 -25.36
CA GLY A 72 -2.68 -2.06 -26.47
C GLY A 72 -4.20 -1.89 -26.53
N GLU A 73 -4.93 -2.33 -25.50
CA GLU A 73 -6.38 -2.18 -25.41
C GLU A 73 -6.78 -0.85 -24.74
N PRO A 74 -7.92 -0.24 -25.15
CA PRO A 74 -8.42 0.95 -24.50
C PRO A 74 -8.88 0.61 -23.07
N ALA A 75 -8.31 1.28 -22.11
CA ALA A 75 -8.63 1.14 -20.70
C ALA A 75 -8.83 2.52 -20.06
N LYS A 76 -9.37 2.55 -18.84
CA LYS A 76 -9.58 3.78 -18.07
C LYS A 76 -8.82 3.71 -16.76
N VAL A 77 -8.10 4.77 -16.41
CA VAL A 77 -7.46 4.88 -15.10
C VAL A 77 -8.27 5.79 -14.21
N VAL A 78 -8.48 5.34 -12.97
CA VAL A 78 -9.21 6.11 -11.95
C VAL A 78 -8.31 7.17 -11.37
N VAL A 79 -8.72 8.43 -11.51
CA VAL A 79 -8.07 9.61 -10.93
C VAL A 79 -8.87 10.21 -9.77
N GLY A 80 -10.05 9.64 -9.48
CA GLY A 80 -10.86 9.93 -8.29
C GLY A 80 -10.31 9.22 -7.06
N ARG A 81 -10.43 9.84 -5.89
CA ARG A 81 -10.02 9.24 -4.61
C ARG A 81 -11.16 8.58 -3.85
N LEU A 82 -12.40 8.89 -4.22
CA LEU A 82 -13.63 8.44 -3.55
C LEU A 82 -14.49 7.56 -4.47
N ALA A 83 -13.89 6.98 -5.51
CA ALA A 83 -14.63 6.16 -6.46
C ALA A 83 -15.08 4.84 -5.81
N GLU A 84 -16.37 4.55 -5.94
CA GLU A 84 -16.98 3.29 -5.48
C GLU A 84 -17.66 2.58 -6.64
N VAL A 85 -17.62 1.24 -6.62
CA VAL A 85 -18.37 0.38 -7.52
C VAL A 85 -19.41 -0.41 -6.73
N ARG A 86 -20.66 -0.35 -7.17
CA ARG A 86 -21.78 -1.12 -6.64
C ARG A 86 -22.16 -2.21 -7.61
N PHE A 87 -22.34 -3.40 -7.08
CA PHE A 87 -22.83 -4.56 -7.82
C PHE A 87 -24.31 -4.70 -7.52
N VAL A 88 -25.15 -4.45 -8.51
CA VAL A 88 -26.61 -4.46 -8.39
C VAL A 88 -27.16 -5.71 -9.10
N ASP A 89 -28.01 -6.44 -8.43
CA ASP A 89 -28.70 -7.60 -9.04
C ASP A 89 -29.58 -7.13 -10.20
N VAL A 90 -29.41 -7.73 -11.35
CA VAL A 90 -30.13 -7.38 -12.60
C VAL A 90 -31.64 -7.55 -12.46
N ASN A 91 -32.10 -8.53 -11.66
CA ASN A 91 -33.51 -8.88 -11.55
C ASN A 91 -34.23 -8.13 -10.43
N THR A 92 -33.56 -7.98 -9.28
CA THR A 92 -34.18 -7.41 -8.07
C THR A 92 -33.84 -5.95 -7.83
N GLY A 93 -32.79 -5.43 -8.47
CA GLY A 93 -32.28 -4.07 -8.25
C GLY A 93 -31.64 -3.87 -6.86
N ILE A 94 -31.38 -4.97 -6.12
CA ILE A 94 -30.76 -4.89 -4.79
C ILE A 94 -29.24 -4.81 -4.93
N ILE A 95 -28.62 -3.96 -4.12
CA ILE A 95 -27.15 -3.89 -4.05
C ILE A 95 -26.61 -5.13 -3.37
N LEU A 96 -25.83 -5.93 -4.11
CA LEU A 96 -25.21 -7.17 -3.62
C LEU A 96 -23.93 -6.89 -2.85
N SER A 97 -23.12 -5.97 -3.33
CA SER A 97 -21.88 -5.55 -2.67
C SER A 97 -21.42 -4.19 -3.18
N THR A 98 -20.67 -3.48 -2.34
CA THR A 98 -20.00 -2.22 -2.68
C THR A 98 -18.52 -2.38 -2.42
N HIS A 99 -17.69 -1.88 -3.32
CA HIS A 99 -16.23 -1.90 -3.20
C HIS A 99 -15.66 -0.53 -3.57
N ASN A 100 -14.71 -0.05 -2.77
CA ASN A 100 -13.96 1.15 -3.12
C ASN A 100 -12.96 0.83 -4.24
N VAL A 101 -12.89 1.71 -5.22
CA VAL A 101 -11.93 1.62 -6.33
C VAL A 101 -10.78 2.57 -6.04
N PRO A 102 -9.58 2.05 -5.73
CA PRO A 102 -8.43 2.88 -5.37
C PRO A 102 -8.01 3.81 -6.52
N TYR A 103 -7.47 4.97 -6.17
CA TYR A 103 -6.77 5.85 -7.11
C TYR A 103 -5.65 5.10 -7.82
N GLY A 104 -5.53 5.29 -9.13
CA GLY A 104 -4.55 4.59 -9.95
C GLY A 104 -4.98 3.20 -10.42
N SER A 105 -6.23 2.79 -10.14
CA SER A 105 -6.75 1.52 -10.64
C SER A 105 -7.07 1.61 -12.13
N THR A 106 -6.75 0.56 -12.86
CA THR A 106 -7.19 0.38 -14.25
C THR A 106 -8.56 -0.29 -14.25
N LEU A 107 -9.54 0.32 -14.94
CA LEU A 107 -10.89 -0.18 -15.10
C LEU A 107 -11.05 -0.89 -16.45
N TYR A 108 -11.69 -2.05 -16.41
CA TYR A 108 -12.00 -2.88 -17.58
C TYR A 108 -13.50 -3.02 -17.83
N ALA A 109 -14.32 -2.28 -17.12
CA ALA A 109 -15.76 -2.28 -17.25
C ALA A 109 -16.32 -0.85 -17.24
N ALA A 110 -17.44 -0.67 -17.92
CA ALA A 110 -18.13 0.62 -18.02
C ALA A 110 -19.25 0.73 -16.98
N ASP A 111 -19.64 1.98 -16.68
CA ASP A 111 -20.81 2.24 -15.84
C ASP A 111 -22.10 1.74 -16.52
N GLY A 112 -22.98 1.11 -15.72
CA GLY A 112 -24.20 0.48 -16.20
C GLY A 112 -24.02 -0.87 -16.91
N GLU A 113 -22.81 -1.37 -17.07
CA GLU A 113 -22.54 -2.62 -17.73
C GLU A 113 -23.03 -3.82 -16.92
N VAL A 114 -23.63 -4.81 -17.61
CA VAL A 114 -23.99 -6.08 -17.01
C VAL A 114 -22.84 -7.05 -17.15
N VAL A 115 -22.33 -7.52 -16.02
CA VAL A 115 -21.16 -8.39 -15.96
C VAL A 115 -21.52 -9.79 -15.47
N GLU A 116 -20.83 -10.77 -16.00
CA GLU A 116 -20.93 -12.15 -15.56
C GLU A 116 -20.00 -12.44 -14.38
N LYS A 117 -20.27 -13.52 -13.68
CA LYS A 117 -19.40 -14.01 -12.61
C LYS A 117 -17.99 -14.29 -13.14
N GLY A 118 -16.98 -13.76 -12.46
CA GLY A 118 -15.58 -13.94 -12.79
C GLY A 118 -14.99 -12.85 -13.68
N LYS A 119 -15.79 -11.88 -14.18
CA LYS A 119 -15.27 -10.76 -14.96
C LYS A 119 -14.43 -9.83 -14.06
N LEU A 120 -13.23 -9.47 -14.53
CA LEU A 120 -12.36 -8.47 -13.90
C LEU A 120 -12.93 -7.08 -14.15
N ILE A 121 -13.13 -6.30 -13.09
CA ILE A 121 -13.71 -4.96 -13.14
C ILE A 121 -12.63 -3.90 -12.98
N ALA A 122 -11.77 -4.07 -11.97
CA ALA A 122 -10.69 -3.15 -11.70
C ALA A 122 -9.45 -3.89 -11.22
N ARG A 123 -8.27 -3.33 -11.52
CA ARG A 123 -6.98 -3.84 -11.06
C ARG A 123 -6.06 -2.67 -10.69
N TRP A 124 -5.25 -2.84 -9.65
CA TRP A 124 -4.26 -1.85 -9.22
C TRP A 124 -2.96 -2.51 -8.78
N ASP A 125 -1.91 -1.69 -8.63
CA ASP A 125 -0.65 -2.16 -8.04
C ASP A 125 -0.79 -2.17 -6.51
N PRO A 126 -0.68 -3.32 -5.85
CA PRO A 126 -0.75 -3.41 -4.39
C PRO A 126 0.54 -2.93 -3.72
N PHE A 127 1.66 -2.95 -4.41
CA PHE A 127 2.99 -2.67 -3.86
C PHE A 127 3.36 -1.19 -3.90
N ASN A 128 2.82 -0.46 -4.88
CA ASN A 128 3.10 0.95 -5.05
C ASN A 128 1.82 1.78 -4.98
N ALA A 129 1.89 2.92 -4.32
CA ALA A 129 0.96 4.00 -4.58
C ALA A 129 1.52 4.82 -5.74
N VAL A 130 0.67 5.28 -6.64
CA VAL A 130 1.09 6.01 -7.83
C VAL A 130 0.61 7.46 -7.79
N ILE A 131 1.34 8.36 -8.44
CA ILE A 131 0.85 9.69 -8.81
C ILE A 131 0.78 9.70 -10.34
N ILE A 132 -0.42 9.98 -10.86
CA ILE A 132 -0.75 9.89 -12.28
C ILE A 132 -1.10 11.28 -12.78
N THR A 133 -0.66 11.61 -14.00
CA THR A 133 -1.04 12.86 -14.62
C THR A 133 -2.48 12.82 -15.13
N GLU A 134 -3.24 13.88 -14.84
CA GLU A 134 -4.61 14.05 -15.34
C GLU A 134 -4.64 14.76 -16.69
N ALA A 135 -3.52 15.33 -17.13
CA ALA A 135 -3.43 16.13 -18.34
C ALA A 135 -2.24 15.72 -19.21
N THR A 136 -2.37 15.93 -20.50
CA THR A 136 -1.27 15.76 -21.45
C THR A 136 -0.47 17.05 -21.54
N GLY A 137 0.84 16.97 -21.49
CA GLY A 137 1.71 18.15 -21.56
C GLY A 137 3.19 17.80 -21.41
N LYS A 138 4.00 18.82 -21.19
CA LYS A 138 5.41 18.71 -20.86
C LYS A 138 5.58 18.80 -19.35
N ILE A 139 6.35 17.88 -18.75
CA ILE A 139 6.65 17.93 -17.32
C ILE A 139 7.86 18.84 -17.09
N GLU A 140 7.78 19.67 -16.05
CA GLU A 140 8.90 20.49 -15.57
C GLU A 140 8.98 20.35 -14.05
N PHE A 141 10.18 20.12 -13.53
CA PHE A 141 10.40 19.96 -12.11
C PHE A 141 10.84 21.29 -11.47
N GLU A 142 10.20 21.66 -10.35
CA GLU A 142 10.59 22.77 -9.51
C GLU A 142 11.03 22.26 -8.14
N GLY A 143 12.12 22.86 -7.60
CA GLY A 143 12.64 22.49 -6.29
C GLY A 143 13.31 21.11 -6.24
N VAL A 144 13.57 20.47 -7.37
CA VAL A 144 14.23 19.17 -7.48
C VAL A 144 15.74 19.40 -7.66
N ILE A 145 16.50 19.27 -6.56
CA ILE A 145 17.96 19.56 -6.50
C ILE A 145 18.67 18.30 -6.04
N GLU A 146 19.68 17.87 -6.80
CA GLU A 146 20.46 16.67 -6.51
C GLU A 146 21.14 16.75 -5.14
N ASN A 147 21.11 15.66 -4.39
CA ASN A 147 21.63 15.53 -3.02
C ASN A 147 20.99 16.47 -1.96
N VAL A 148 19.96 17.23 -2.32
CA VAL A 148 19.21 18.12 -1.40
C VAL A 148 17.76 17.65 -1.28
N THR A 149 17.06 17.50 -2.39
CA THR A 149 15.66 17.07 -2.44
C THR A 149 15.48 15.71 -3.12
N TYR A 150 16.44 15.28 -3.94
CA TYR A 150 16.45 13.94 -4.49
C TYR A 150 17.86 13.33 -4.50
N LYS A 151 17.90 12.01 -4.61
CA LYS A 151 19.09 11.19 -4.72
C LYS A 151 18.91 10.22 -5.87
N VAL A 152 19.97 10.00 -6.62
CA VAL A 152 19.99 8.95 -7.65
C VAL A 152 20.52 7.68 -7.01
N GLU A 153 19.70 6.64 -7.00
CA GLU A 153 20.13 5.29 -6.63
C GLU A 153 20.25 4.45 -7.88
N SER A 154 21.31 3.66 -7.96
CA SER A 154 21.50 2.67 -9.00
C SER A 154 21.16 1.31 -8.42
N ASP A 155 20.18 0.63 -8.99
CA ASP A 155 19.87 -0.75 -8.64
C ASP A 155 20.97 -1.64 -9.24
N GLU A 156 21.77 -2.27 -8.37
CA GLU A 156 22.89 -3.15 -8.77
C GLU A 156 22.41 -4.38 -9.56
N SER A 157 21.14 -4.78 -9.40
CA SER A 157 20.58 -5.96 -10.06
C SER A 157 20.07 -5.67 -11.47
N THR A 158 19.51 -4.50 -11.71
CA THR A 158 18.90 -4.10 -12.99
C THR A 158 19.77 -3.12 -13.78
N GLY A 159 20.71 -2.43 -13.12
CA GLY A 159 21.53 -1.37 -13.69
C GLY A 159 20.75 -0.09 -14.00
N LEU A 160 19.47 -0.02 -13.60
CA LEU A 160 18.63 1.15 -13.78
C LEU A 160 18.96 2.21 -12.74
N ARG A 161 18.91 3.47 -13.16
CA ARG A 161 19.05 4.61 -12.26
C ARG A 161 17.65 5.09 -11.90
N GLU A 162 17.39 5.17 -10.60
CA GLU A 162 16.13 5.65 -10.06
C GLU A 162 16.33 6.96 -9.30
N ILE A 163 15.44 7.91 -9.53
CA ILE A 163 15.41 9.20 -8.82
C ILE A 163 14.47 9.06 -7.63
N ILE A 164 15.04 9.11 -6.43
CA ILE A 164 14.27 8.98 -5.18
C ILE A 164 14.22 10.32 -4.48
N ILE A 165 13.02 10.77 -4.14
CA ILE A 165 12.82 12.00 -3.38
C ILE A 165 13.21 11.76 -1.93
N ILE A 166 14.12 12.60 -1.40
CA ILE A 166 14.58 12.56 -0.03
C ILE A 166 14.04 13.74 0.78
N GLU A 167 14.03 13.60 2.10
CA GLU A 167 13.64 14.69 2.98
C GLU A 167 14.69 15.82 2.94
N SER A 168 14.26 17.01 2.51
CA SER A 168 15.11 18.18 2.52
C SER A 168 15.19 18.78 3.92
N LYS A 169 16.41 19.17 4.34
CA LYS A 169 16.63 19.95 5.58
C LYS A 169 16.03 21.35 5.48
N ASP A 170 15.93 21.86 4.26
CA ASP A 170 15.35 23.18 3.97
C ASP A 170 13.87 23.01 3.58
N LYS A 171 12.99 23.33 4.53
CA LYS A 171 11.52 23.19 4.35
C LYS A 171 10.94 24.17 3.32
N THR A 172 11.71 25.13 2.83
CA THR A 172 11.28 26.06 1.78
C THR A 172 11.34 25.42 0.39
N LYS A 173 12.13 24.36 0.23
CA LYS A 173 12.31 23.63 -1.02
C LYS A 173 11.41 22.40 -1.06
N VAL A 174 10.21 22.59 -1.56
CA VAL A 174 9.26 21.49 -1.78
C VAL A 174 9.40 21.03 -3.22
N PRO A 175 9.82 19.79 -3.47
CA PRO A 175 9.90 19.27 -4.84
C PRO A 175 8.51 19.11 -5.44
N THR A 176 8.29 19.72 -6.60
CA THR A 176 7.02 19.70 -7.34
C THR A 176 7.26 19.37 -8.80
N ALA A 177 6.25 18.77 -9.42
CA ALA A 177 6.20 18.50 -10.84
C ALA A 177 5.05 19.31 -11.45
N HIS A 178 5.35 20.11 -12.45
CA HIS A 178 4.41 20.93 -13.19
C HIS A 178 4.13 20.30 -14.55
N ILE A 179 2.88 20.25 -14.94
CA ILE A 179 2.50 19.90 -16.31
C ILE A 179 2.19 21.20 -17.05
N MET A 180 2.97 21.45 -18.09
CA MET A 180 2.88 22.64 -18.91
C MET A 180 2.32 22.30 -20.29
N THR A 181 1.55 23.21 -20.88
CA THR A 181 1.19 23.17 -22.31
C THR A 181 2.42 23.47 -23.17
N GLU A 182 2.31 23.23 -24.48
CA GLU A 182 3.36 23.62 -25.44
C GLU A 182 3.57 25.13 -25.47
N ASP A 183 2.54 25.90 -25.12
CA ASP A 183 2.60 27.38 -25.02
C ASP A 183 3.20 27.90 -23.70
N GLY A 184 3.58 27.00 -22.78
CA GLY A 184 4.18 27.33 -21.48
C GLY A 184 3.17 27.70 -20.38
N GLU A 185 1.88 27.42 -20.57
CA GLU A 185 0.89 27.60 -19.51
C GLU A 185 0.87 26.41 -18.55
N LEU A 186 0.77 26.71 -17.25
CA LEU A 186 0.67 25.69 -16.20
C LEU A 186 -0.73 25.08 -16.17
N ILE A 187 -0.83 23.77 -16.39
CA ILE A 187 -2.09 23.03 -16.33
C ILE A 187 -2.32 22.47 -14.93
N ARG A 188 -1.33 21.78 -14.39
CA ARG A 188 -1.41 21.08 -13.09
C ARG A 188 -0.07 21.05 -12.39
N THR A 189 -0.14 21.03 -11.06
CA THR A 189 1.01 20.86 -10.16
C THR A 189 0.81 19.62 -9.30
N TYR A 190 1.85 18.81 -9.19
CA TYR A 190 1.90 17.62 -8.36
C TYR A 190 3.05 17.73 -7.36
N ASN A 191 2.75 17.57 -6.07
CA ASN A 191 3.79 17.52 -5.05
C ASN A 191 4.46 16.14 -5.09
N LEU A 192 5.77 16.12 -5.02
CA LEU A 192 6.57 14.89 -5.01
C LEU A 192 6.84 14.49 -3.54
N PRO A 193 6.21 13.40 -3.05
CA PRO A 193 6.39 13.00 -1.66
C PRO A 193 7.75 12.35 -1.42
N VAL A 194 8.22 12.46 -0.20
CA VAL A 194 9.45 11.79 0.26
C VAL A 194 9.31 10.28 0.13
N GLY A 195 10.36 9.63 -0.37
CA GLY A 195 10.35 8.20 -0.68
C GLY A 195 9.68 7.84 -2.01
N GLY A 196 9.21 8.85 -2.77
CA GLY A 196 8.68 8.63 -4.11
C GLY A 196 9.80 8.41 -5.13
N HIS A 197 9.61 7.39 -5.98
CA HIS A 197 10.47 7.10 -7.12
C HIS A 197 9.91 7.82 -8.34
N VAL A 198 10.65 8.76 -8.89
CA VAL A 198 10.24 9.51 -10.07
C VAL A 198 10.55 8.67 -11.31
N VAL A 199 9.52 8.43 -12.13
CA VAL A 199 9.60 7.55 -13.32
C VAL A 199 9.88 8.33 -14.59
N VAL A 200 9.58 9.63 -14.60
CA VAL A 200 9.66 10.50 -15.78
C VAL A 200 10.85 11.45 -15.67
N GLU A 201 11.37 11.88 -16.82
CA GLU A 201 12.49 12.83 -16.87
C GLU A 201 11.99 14.26 -17.00
N ASP A 202 12.84 15.22 -16.58
CA ASP A 202 12.55 16.65 -16.75
C ASP A 202 12.46 17.01 -18.24
N GLY A 203 11.42 17.75 -18.60
CA GLY A 203 11.15 18.11 -19.99
C GLY A 203 10.48 17.04 -20.85
N GLN A 204 10.18 15.85 -20.30
CA GLN A 204 9.48 14.78 -21.01
C GLN A 204 8.05 15.17 -21.34
N LYS A 205 7.56 14.76 -22.52
CA LYS A 205 6.13 14.84 -22.86
C LYS A 205 5.41 13.64 -22.24
N VAL A 206 4.41 13.93 -21.42
CA VAL A 206 3.57 12.94 -20.74
C VAL A 206 2.13 13.00 -21.26
N LYS A 207 1.48 11.86 -21.28
CA LYS A 207 0.06 11.75 -21.64
C LYS A 207 -0.79 11.66 -20.39
N ALA A 208 -2.03 12.10 -20.48
CA ALA A 208 -3.00 11.89 -19.42
C ALA A 208 -3.10 10.38 -19.08
N GLY A 209 -3.08 10.04 -17.78
CA GLY A 209 -3.05 8.65 -17.29
C GLY A 209 -1.66 8.05 -17.11
N GLU A 210 -0.58 8.75 -17.45
CA GLU A 210 0.79 8.27 -17.26
C GLU A 210 1.25 8.44 -15.82
N VAL A 211 2.02 7.47 -15.32
CA VAL A 211 2.53 7.48 -13.94
C VAL A 211 3.77 8.38 -13.86
N ILE A 212 3.72 9.39 -13.01
CA ILE A 212 4.83 10.31 -12.75
C ILE A 212 5.72 9.78 -11.62
N VAL A 213 5.10 9.33 -10.53
CA VAL A 213 5.79 8.87 -9.33
C VAL A 213 5.21 7.56 -8.85
N LYS A 214 6.08 6.64 -8.46
CA LYS A 214 5.74 5.41 -7.73
C LYS A 214 6.20 5.56 -6.29
N ILE A 215 5.32 5.33 -5.34
CA ILE A 215 5.62 5.40 -3.92
C ILE A 215 5.53 3.97 -3.38
N PRO A 216 6.65 3.31 -3.08
CA PRO A 216 6.62 1.97 -2.52
C PRO A 216 5.82 1.98 -1.21
N ARG A 217 4.81 1.13 -1.14
CA ARG A 217 4.12 0.89 0.12
C ARG A 217 5.03 0.00 0.96
N ALA A 218 5.19 0.32 2.22
CA ALA A 218 5.83 -0.60 3.17
C ALA A 218 4.92 -1.82 3.36
N VAL A 219 4.80 -2.63 2.29
CA VAL A 219 4.07 -3.88 2.33
C VAL A 219 4.91 -4.81 3.16
N GLY A 220 4.61 -4.81 4.45
CA GLY A 220 4.88 -6.00 5.02
C GLY A 220 6.00 -6.34 5.89
N LYS A 221 6.46 -5.47 6.74
CA LYS A 221 6.94 -6.01 8.02
C LYS A 221 5.79 -6.52 8.90
N ALA A 222 4.55 -6.13 8.62
CA ALA A 222 3.37 -6.57 9.35
C ALA A 222 2.89 -8.00 9.04
N GLY A 223 3.36 -8.61 7.95
CA GLY A 223 3.04 -9.99 7.59
C GLY A 223 4.16 -10.99 7.85
N ASP A 224 5.33 -10.53 8.26
CA ASP A 224 6.49 -11.39 8.51
C ASP A 224 6.46 -11.89 9.95
N ILE A 225 5.69 -12.96 10.15
CA ILE A 225 5.63 -13.62 11.46
C ILE A 225 6.91 -14.44 11.61
N THR A 226 7.77 -14.05 12.55
CA THR A 226 8.95 -14.82 12.89
C THR A 226 8.53 -16.20 13.40
N GLY A 227 8.89 -17.24 12.66
CA GLY A 227 8.56 -18.64 12.95
C GLY A 227 9.80 -19.51 12.97
N GLY A 228 9.62 -20.81 13.22
CA GLY A 228 10.67 -21.81 13.21
C GLY A 228 11.75 -21.59 14.28
N LEU A 229 12.97 -21.94 13.96
CA LEU A 229 14.13 -21.84 14.85
C LEU A 229 14.40 -20.41 15.36
N PRO A 230 14.34 -19.37 14.53
CA PRO A 230 14.51 -18.00 14.99
C PRO A 230 13.53 -17.60 16.09
N ARG A 231 12.26 -18.06 16.01
CA ARG A 231 11.26 -17.79 17.05
C ARG A 231 11.57 -18.50 18.35
N VAL A 232 12.02 -19.75 18.28
CA VAL A 232 12.46 -20.53 19.45
C VAL A 232 13.61 -19.83 20.17
N THR A 233 14.62 -19.37 19.43
CA THR A 233 15.77 -18.63 19.96
C THR A 233 15.33 -17.32 20.63
N GLU A 234 14.46 -16.56 19.98
CA GLU A 234 13.90 -15.31 20.51
C GLU A 234 13.18 -15.52 21.85
N LEU A 235 12.39 -16.59 21.96
CA LEU A 235 11.68 -16.94 23.20
C LEU A 235 12.62 -17.40 24.31
N PHE A 236 13.61 -18.25 24.02
CA PHE A 236 14.59 -18.69 25.02
C PHE A 236 15.48 -17.55 25.53
N GLU A 237 15.88 -16.66 24.63
CA GLU A 237 16.73 -15.52 24.98
C GLU A 237 15.93 -14.34 25.57
N ALA A 238 14.59 -14.43 25.60
CA ALA A 238 13.68 -13.37 26.04
C ALA A 238 13.97 -12.02 25.33
N ARG A 239 14.24 -12.06 24.03
CA ARG A 239 14.42 -10.86 23.20
C ARG A 239 13.10 -10.16 22.99
N ASN A 240 13.16 -8.83 22.85
CA ASN A 240 11.99 -8.06 22.45
C ASN A 240 11.59 -8.44 21.00
N PRO A 241 10.33 -8.82 20.75
CA PRO A 241 9.86 -9.14 19.41
C PRO A 241 9.86 -7.91 18.51
N SER A 242 10.01 -8.13 17.20
CA SER A 242 9.94 -7.05 16.21
C SER A 242 8.58 -6.35 16.20
N ASN A 243 7.50 -7.08 16.50
CA ASN A 243 6.14 -6.56 16.64
C ASN A 243 5.61 -6.93 18.04
N PRO A 244 5.89 -6.10 19.08
CA PRO A 244 5.42 -6.37 20.42
C PRO A 244 3.90 -6.17 20.51
N ALA A 245 3.25 -6.99 21.33
CA ALA A 245 1.87 -6.76 21.70
C ALA A 245 1.74 -5.47 22.52
N VAL A 246 0.63 -4.77 22.34
CA VAL A 246 0.28 -3.64 23.20
C VAL A 246 -0.19 -4.18 24.52
N VAL A 247 0.44 -3.79 25.61
CA VAL A 247 0.16 -4.27 26.97
C VAL A 247 -0.24 -3.08 27.83
N SER A 248 -1.36 -3.21 28.55
CA SER A 248 -1.75 -2.24 29.56
C SER A 248 -0.87 -2.36 30.79
N GLU A 249 -0.36 -1.24 31.29
CA GLU A 249 0.41 -1.18 32.53
C GLU A 249 -0.50 -0.99 33.75
N ILE A 250 -1.74 -0.61 33.55
CA ILE A 250 -2.73 -0.35 34.60
C ILE A 250 -3.96 -1.23 34.40
N ASP A 251 -4.67 -1.49 35.50
CA ASP A 251 -5.94 -2.18 35.47
C ASP A 251 -7.04 -1.21 34.96
N GLY A 252 -7.88 -1.65 34.00
CA GLY A 252 -8.91 -0.83 33.42
C GLY A 252 -9.76 -1.58 32.42
N GLU A 253 -10.84 -0.97 31.98
CA GLU A 253 -11.71 -1.48 30.94
C GLU A 253 -11.22 -1.00 29.58
N VAL A 254 -11.05 -1.95 28.66
CA VAL A 254 -10.59 -1.63 27.27
C VAL A 254 -11.80 -1.32 26.42
N THR A 255 -11.88 -0.07 25.92
CA THR A 255 -12.87 0.33 24.93
C THR A 255 -12.20 0.55 23.58
N MET A 256 -12.77 -0.04 22.54
CA MET A 256 -12.31 0.18 21.15
C MET A 256 -13.01 1.39 20.56
N GLY A 257 -12.26 2.51 20.40
CA GLY A 257 -12.74 3.69 19.71
C GLY A 257 -12.52 3.56 18.20
N LEU A 258 -13.48 3.99 17.41
CA LEU A 258 -13.38 4.08 15.95
C LEU A 258 -12.50 5.24 15.47
N SER A 259 -12.02 6.09 16.39
CA SER A 259 -11.20 7.26 16.07
C SER A 259 -9.87 7.22 16.85
N LEU A 260 -8.77 7.31 16.14
CA LEU A 260 -7.41 7.44 16.69
C LEU A 260 -7.15 8.78 17.41
N ILE A 261 -8.14 9.67 17.48
CA ILE A 261 -8.00 11.05 18.00
C ILE A 261 -8.49 11.19 19.46
N HIS A 262 -9.21 10.22 20.02
CA HIS A 262 -9.65 10.24 21.38
C HIS A 262 -8.88 9.24 22.25
N ILE A 263 -7.77 9.71 22.79
CA ILE A 263 -7.21 9.16 24.02
C ILE A 263 -7.99 9.86 25.15
N SER A 264 -8.99 9.19 25.70
CA SER A 264 -9.66 9.68 26.92
C SER A 264 -8.65 9.56 28.07
N GLU A 265 -8.38 10.70 28.74
CA GLU A 265 -7.61 10.68 29.99
C GLU A 265 -8.35 9.83 31.03
N PRO A 266 -7.61 9.04 31.82
CA PRO A 266 -8.22 8.28 32.91
C PRO A 266 -8.77 9.26 33.95
N THR A 267 -10.05 9.15 34.26
CA THR A 267 -10.71 9.83 35.39
C THR A 267 -10.29 9.21 36.71
#